data_ad43b548a6a6b53f048727091c5ece71
#
_entry.id   ad43b548a6a6b53f048727091c5ece71
#
_cell.length_a   1.000
_cell.length_b   1.000
_cell.length_c   1.000
_cell.angle_alpha   90.00
_cell.angle_beta   90.00
_cell.angle_gamma   90.00
#
_symmetry.space_group_name_H-M   'P 1'
#
loop_
_entity.id
_entity.type
_entity.pdbx_description
1 polymer ?
#
loop_
_entity_poly.entity_id
_entity_poly.type
_entity_poly.pdbx_seq_one_letter_code
_entity_poly.pdbx_strand_id
1 'polypeptide(L)'
;MRTLWGRIAGLAFVMACVVLVIPPAQAVPNFASQTGQPCTACHIGAFGPQLTPLGRAFKIGGYTQRGGEGWEADVPLSAMVLGSFTHTGSGVPADQIEHHFNDNNNFALDQISVFLAGGIGEHTGGFMQFTYSNIPNASNVDNVDLRPYTTTFDLSGKELRVGTTINNNPTVQDPYNSTYAWGFPFAASGLAPTPTAALAISDGFGLNSIGYTAYAWYDRSLYLEGGIYTTVSTWAMTRMGNPFGVGSSQGVMPYFRAAYEWNWNQQSAHVGALYMQSNVNPAVADFQTDGSFGRDHYRDYGFDAGYQFLGDGTHTVTIDGIYTHENQNLEGTASTFNLANGTAFSPKSNLNQIRLTASYWYQHTYGLTLGWQYIWGPANPVLYQSPTFDDAGTLLTGNAISGSANNKPSSNAFIIEADWVPFGKDGSWGSPWANLKLGIQYTLYTQFNGGGKNYDGFGRNAGDNNTLFLFAWMAF
;
A
#
# COMPACT_ATOMS: atom_id res chain seq x y z
N MET A 1 14.30 10.26 -31.19
CA MET A 1 15.17 9.11 -30.87
C MET A 1 16.50 9.48 -30.23
N ARG A 2 17.34 10.41 -30.80
CA ARG A 2 18.64 10.76 -30.22
C ARG A 2 18.59 11.36 -28.81
N THR A 3 17.57 12.13 -28.46
CA THR A 3 17.37 12.73 -27.12
C THR A 3 16.95 11.73 -26.07
N LEU A 4 16.23 10.68 -26.43
CA LEU A 4 15.78 9.62 -25.50
C LEU A 4 16.97 8.75 -25.06
N TRP A 5 17.82 8.35 -26.00
CA TRP A 5 19.05 7.58 -25.70
C TRP A 5 20.03 8.36 -24.82
N GLY A 6 20.15 9.69 -25.04
CA GLY A 6 20.98 10.53 -24.18
C GLY A 6 20.48 10.64 -22.74
N ARG A 7 19.17 10.66 -22.52
CA ARG A 7 18.57 10.72 -21.18
C ARG A 7 18.67 9.37 -20.46
N ILE A 8 18.43 8.26 -21.16
CA ILE A 8 18.61 6.90 -20.61
C ILE A 8 20.07 6.65 -20.24
N ALA A 9 21.02 7.04 -21.10
CA ALA A 9 22.44 6.94 -20.81
C ALA A 9 22.85 7.85 -19.64
N GLY A 10 22.26 9.05 -19.51
CA GLY A 10 22.49 9.95 -18.39
C GLY A 10 21.99 9.38 -17.07
N LEU A 11 20.80 8.78 -17.05
CA LEU A 11 20.24 8.13 -15.84
C LEU A 11 21.06 6.89 -15.44
N ALA A 12 21.44 6.07 -16.41
CA ALA A 12 22.31 4.91 -16.18
C ALA A 12 23.70 5.34 -15.68
N PHE A 13 24.23 6.45 -16.19
CA PHE A 13 25.52 7.00 -15.74
C PHE A 13 25.42 7.60 -14.33
N VAL A 14 24.36 8.32 -14.00
CA VAL A 14 24.10 8.84 -12.64
C VAL A 14 23.90 7.67 -11.67
N MET A 15 23.12 6.64 -12.02
CA MET A 15 23.00 5.42 -11.20
C MET A 15 24.35 4.72 -11.02
N ALA A 16 25.14 4.58 -12.09
CA ALA A 16 26.48 3.98 -12.01
C ALA A 16 27.44 4.83 -11.17
N CYS A 17 27.39 6.15 -11.24
CA CYS A 17 28.22 7.04 -10.43
C CYS A 17 27.82 7.02 -8.95
N VAL A 18 26.53 6.91 -8.63
CA VAL A 18 26.04 6.75 -7.24
C VAL A 18 26.55 5.44 -6.65
N VAL A 19 26.59 4.36 -7.43
CA VAL A 19 27.11 3.06 -6.98
C VAL A 19 28.63 3.06 -6.78
N LEU A 20 29.38 3.89 -7.52
CA LEU A 20 30.86 3.89 -7.51
C LEU A 20 31.49 4.85 -6.48
N VAL A 21 30.74 5.76 -5.87
CA VAL A 21 31.29 6.81 -4.99
C VAL A 21 30.86 6.64 -3.52
N ILE A 22 30.04 5.65 -3.20
CA ILE A 22 29.67 5.37 -1.82
C ILE A 22 30.85 4.59 -1.18
N PRO A 23 31.61 5.18 -0.22
CA PRO A 23 32.43 4.37 0.65
C PRO A 23 31.50 3.34 1.32
N PRO A 24 32.02 2.24 1.91
CA PRO A 24 31.16 1.31 2.62
C PRO A 24 30.46 2.06 3.75
N ALA A 25 29.45 2.81 3.41
CA ALA A 25 28.54 3.40 4.35
C ALA A 25 27.74 2.23 4.91
N GLN A 26 27.78 2.07 6.22
CA GLN A 26 27.02 1.09 6.98
C GLN A 26 25.53 1.44 6.94
N ALA A 27 24.96 1.53 5.75
CA ALA A 27 23.54 1.69 5.55
C ALA A 27 22.95 0.32 5.21
N VAL A 28 22.46 -0.33 6.18
CA VAL A 28 21.98 -1.71 6.13
C VAL A 28 20.47 -1.67 6.04
N PRO A 29 19.81 -2.56 5.25
CA PRO A 29 18.47 -3.03 5.59
C PRO A 29 18.51 -3.52 7.04
N ASN A 30 18.09 -2.68 7.94
CA ASN A 30 18.36 -2.81 9.38
C ASN A 30 18.02 -4.16 9.98
N PHE A 31 16.91 -4.74 9.53
CA PHE A 31 16.48 -6.02 10.04
C PHE A 31 17.41 -7.17 9.61
N ALA A 32 18.03 -7.08 8.43
CA ALA A 32 19.01 -8.07 8.00
C ALA A 32 20.29 -8.00 8.85
N SER A 33 20.77 -6.78 9.15
CA SER A 33 21.89 -6.56 10.07
C SER A 33 21.58 -7.03 11.49
N GLN A 34 20.43 -6.59 12.02
CA GLN A 34 19.99 -6.95 13.37
C GLN A 34 19.89 -8.47 13.56
N THR A 35 19.41 -9.19 12.56
CA THR A 35 19.13 -10.64 12.67
C THR A 35 20.26 -11.52 12.14
N GLY A 36 21.19 -10.96 11.37
CA GLY A 36 22.20 -11.73 10.63
C GLY A 36 21.59 -12.60 9.52
N GLN A 37 20.34 -12.36 9.12
CA GLN A 37 19.64 -13.16 8.13
C GLN A 37 19.61 -12.45 6.76
N PRO A 38 19.76 -13.18 5.64
CA PRO A 38 19.59 -12.60 4.31
C PRO A 38 18.13 -12.18 4.09
N CYS A 39 17.90 -11.23 3.15
CA CYS A 39 16.55 -10.74 2.83
C CYS A 39 15.59 -11.87 2.44
N THR A 40 16.09 -12.92 1.79
CA THR A 40 15.32 -14.13 1.41
C THR A 40 14.76 -14.92 2.58
N ALA A 41 15.34 -14.81 3.75
CA ALA A 41 14.84 -15.52 4.94
C ALA A 41 13.45 -14.97 5.36
N CYS A 42 13.26 -13.67 5.23
CA CYS A 42 12.06 -12.97 5.70
C CYS A 42 11.12 -12.52 4.57
N HIS A 43 11.62 -12.29 3.36
CA HIS A 43 10.86 -11.75 2.24
C HIS A 43 10.77 -12.72 1.05
N ILE A 44 9.58 -12.86 0.49
CA ILE A 44 9.36 -13.55 -0.79
C ILE A 44 10.06 -12.74 -1.89
N GLY A 45 10.81 -13.43 -2.76
CA GLY A 45 11.59 -12.76 -3.81
C GLY A 45 12.69 -11.83 -3.29
N ALA A 46 13.10 -11.98 -2.02
CA ALA A 46 14.17 -11.23 -1.38
C ALA A 46 13.94 -9.70 -1.31
N PHE A 47 12.77 -9.19 -1.63
CA PHE A 47 12.46 -7.77 -1.65
C PHE A 47 10.98 -7.50 -1.45
N GLY A 48 10.66 -6.38 -0.77
CA GLY A 48 9.29 -5.93 -0.58
C GLY A 48 8.61 -6.49 0.67
N PRO A 49 7.36 -6.11 0.94
CA PRO A 49 6.68 -6.42 2.19
C PRO A 49 6.08 -7.82 2.30
N GLN A 50 6.05 -8.66 1.24
CA GLN A 50 5.52 -10.01 1.34
C GLN A 50 6.44 -10.89 2.20
N LEU A 51 5.89 -11.44 3.29
CA LEU A 51 6.67 -12.14 4.32
C LEU A 51 6.57 -13.66 4.19
N THR A 52 7.71 -14.32 4.43
CA THR A 52 7.78 -15.76 4.73
C THR A 52 7.21 -16.02 6.14
N PRO A 53 6.98 -17.29 6.56
CA PRO A 53 6.65 -17.62 7.94
C PRO A 53 7.65 -17.06 8.96
N LEU A 54 8.95 -17.03 8.64
CA LEU A 54 9.98 -16.44 9.50
C LEU A 54 9.82 -14.92 9.59
N GLY A 55 9.58 -14.24 8.47
CA GLY A 55 9.33 -12.80 8.45
C GLY A 55 8.07 -12.42 9.25
N ARG A 56 7.00 -13.22 9.16
CA ARG A 56 5.79 -13.04 9.98
C ARG A 56 6.08 -13.24 11.46
N ALA A 57 6.82 -14.29 11.83
CA ALA A 57 7.20 -14.54 13.21
C ALA A 57 8.06 -13.40 13.77
N PHE A 58 8.97 -12.84 12.98
CA PHE A 58 9.78 -11.67 13.34
C PHE A 58 8.92 -10.43 13.60
N LYS A 59 7.96 -10.13 12.69
CA LYS A 59 7.02 -9.02 12.84
C LYS A 59 6.14 -9.18 14.07
N ILE A 60 5.51 -10.36 14.26
CA ILE A 60 4.69 -10.68 15.44
C ILE A 60 5.55 -10.67 16.72
N GLY A 61 6.83 -11.04 16.63
CA GLY A 61 7.81 -10.97 17.70
C GLY A 61 8.27 -9.55 18.08
N GLY A 62 7.61 -8.51 17.54
CA GLY A 62 7.92 -7.12 17.86
C GLY A 62 9.22 -6.62 17.25
N TYR A 63 9.71 -7.27 16.18
CA TYR A 63 10.97 -6.92 15.51
C TYR A 63 12.21 -7.04 16.43
N THR A 64 12.12 -7.84 17.50
CA THR A 64 13.13 -7.88 18.56
C THR A 64 14.18 -8.95 18.39
N GLN A 65 13.94 -9.95 17.50
CA GLN A 65 14.91 -11.05 17.27
C GLN A 65 16.26 -10.51 16.82
N ARG A 66 17.33 -11.05 17.39
CA ARG A 66 18.72 -10.73 17.07
C ARG A 66 19.48 -12.01 16.74
N GLY A 67 20.42 -11.93 15.81
CA GLY A 67 21.20 -13.07 15.35
C GLY A 67 22.72 -12.91 15.47
N GLY A 68 23.20 -11.73 15.88
CA GLY A 68 24.62 -11.42 15.99
C GLY A 68 25.10 -11.31 17.43
N GLU A 69 26.41 -11.46 17.66
CA GLU A 69 27.08 -11.16 18.94
C GLU A 69 27.15 -9.63 19.12
N GLY A 70 26.58 -9.15 20.21
CA GLY A 70 26.77 -7.78 20.68
C GLY A 70 25.75 -6.77 20.15
N TRP A 71 25.27 -5.99 21.07
CA TRP A 71 24.51 -4.78 20.83
C TRP A 71 25.46 -3.59 20.64
N GLU A 72 26.33 -3.66 19.68
CA GLU A 72 27.14 -2.52 19.29
C GLU A 72 26.31 -1.70 18.30
N ALA A 73 25.69 -0.68 18.85
CA ALA A 73 25.30 0.60 18.27
C ALA A 73 25.09 0.69 16.72
N ASP A 74 24.45 -0.28 16.11
CA ASP A 74 23.92 -0.06 14.76
C ASP A 74 22.80 0.95 14.89
N VAL A 75 23.02 2.13 14.33
CA VAL A 75 21.97 3.12 14.23
C VAL A 75 20.83 2.46 13.45
N PRO A 76 19.61 2.36 14.01
CA PRO A 76 18.50 1.66 13.37
C PRO A 76 17.97 2.45 12.17
N LEU A 77 18.83 2.72 11.21
CA LEU A 77 18.59 3.59 10.05
C LEU A 77 18.83 2.82 8.77
N SER A 78 17.87 2.87 7.87
CA SER A 78 18.02 2.44 6.49
C SER A 78 17.32 3.43 5.57
N ALA A 79 17.64 3.36 4.28
CA ALA A 79 17.05 4.22 3.29
C ALA A 79 16.62 3.43 2.05
N MET A 80 15.71 3.98 1.29
CA MET A 80 15.37 3.47 -0.02
C MET A 80 15.12 4.59 -1.03
N VAL A 81 15.32 4.25 -2.30
CA VAL A 81 15.02 5.12 -3.43
C VAL A 81 14.24 4.32 -4.45
N LEU A 82 13.10 4.85 -4.87
CA LEU A 82 12.29 4.31 -5.96
C LEU A 82 12.22 5.36 -7.07
N GLY A 83 12.81 5.06 -8.20
CA GLY A 83 12.71 5.87 -9.41
C GLY A 83 12.00 5.09 -10.50
N SER A 84 11.22 5.79 -11.33
CA SER A 84 10.39 5.14 -12.33
C SER A 84 10.29 5.88 -13.67
N PHE A 85 9.75 5.16 -14.65
CA PHE A 85 9.22 5.69 -15.89
C PHE A 85 7.79 5.18 -16.07
N THR A 86 6.86 6.11 -16.34
CA THR A 86 5.45 5.82 -16.57
C THR A 86 5.03 6.20 -17.97
N HIS A 87 4.35 5.28 -18.66
CA HIS A 87 3.66 5.51 -19.94
C HIS A 87 2.22 5.02 -19.83
N THR A 88 1.25 5.85 -20.21
CA THR A 88 -0.17 5.52 -20.22
C THR A 88 -0.69 5.37 -21.65
N GLY A 89 -1.77 4.61 -21.83
CA GLY A 89 -2.38 4.35 -23.14
C GLY A 89 -2.81 5.63 -23.88
N SER A 90 -3.18 6.66 -23.12
CA SER A 90 -3.47 8.00 -23.62
C SER A 90 -2.94 9.05 -22.64
N GLY A 91 -2.62 10.23 -23.11
CA GLY A 91 -2.16 11.33 -22.25
C GLY A 91 -3.16 11.67 -21.16
N VAL A 92 -2.63 12.13 -20.02
CA VAL A 92 -3.44 12.62 -18.90
C VAL A 92 -3.95 14.02 -19.26
N PRO A 93 -5.25 14.35 -19.03
CA PRO A 93 -5.78 15.69 -19.26
C PRO A 93 -5.00 16.78 -18.50
N ALA A 94 -4.96 17.99 -19.08
CA ALA A 94 -4.10 19.06 -18.58
C ALA A 94 -4.38 19.48 -17.13
N ASP A 95 -5.62 19.35 -16.67
CA ASP A 95 -6.07 19.62 -15.30
C ASP A 95 -5.65 18.54 -14.29
N GLN A 96 -5.11 17.42 -14.78
CA GLN A 96 -4.66 16.28 -13.99
C GLN A 96 -3.15 16.08 -14.03
N ILE A 97 -2.44 16.97 -14.75
CA ILE A 97 -0.98 16.88 -14.85
C ILE A 97 -0.37 17.43 -13.57
N GLU A 98 0.34 16.58 -12.83
CA GLU A 98 1.13 17.01 -11.69
C GLU A 98 2.24 17.99 -12.10
N HIS A 99 2.57 18.92 -11.22
CA HIS A 99 3.58 19.94 -11.50
C HIS A 99 4.91 19.32 -11.97
N HIS A 100 5.49 19.90 -13.03
CA HIS A 100 6.76 19.47 -13.63
C HIS A 100 6.72 18.19 -14.45
N PHE A 101 5.56 17.59 -14.68
CA PHE A 101 5.40 16.42 -15.55
C PHE A 101 4.74 16.79 -16.88
N ASN A 102 4.80 15.87 -17.84
CA ASN A 102 4.07 15.97 -19.09
C ASN A 102 2.76 15.16 -18.99
N ASP A 103 1.92 15.28 -19.99
CA ASP A 103 0.69 14.49 -20.13
C ASP A 103 0.96 12.97 -20.23
N ASN A 104 2.18 12.58 -20.65
CA ASN A 104 2.60 11.19 -20.77
C ASN A 104 4.13 11.05 -20.79
N ASN A 105 4.64 9.81 -20.68
CA ASN A 105 6.07 9.48 -20.80
C ASN A 105 6.97 10.20 -19.79
N ASN A 106 6.65 10.04 -18.53
CA ASN A 106 7.32 10.73 -17.44
C ASN A 106 8.32 9.84 -16.69
N PHE A 107 9.47 10.41 -16.36
CA PHE A 107 10.34 9.88 -15.32
C PHE A 107 9.99 10.54 -13.99
N ALA A 108 9.90 9.74 -12.94
CA ALA A 108 9.62 10.22 -11.60
C ALA A 108 10.62 9.66 -10.58
N LEU A 109 10.81 10.40 -9.50
CA LEU A 109 11.40 9.94 -8.27
C LEU A 109 10.25 9.71 -7.30
N ASP A 110 9.69 8.49 -7.36
CA ASP A 110 8.46 8.15 -6.62
C ASP A 110 8.68 8.25 -5.12
N GLN A 111 9.83 7.77 -4.63
CA GLN A 111 10.14 7.78 -3.21
C GLN A 111 11.65 7.93 -2.96
N ILE A 112 12.00 8.82 -2.04
CA ILE A 112 13.22 8.75 -1.24
C ILE A 112 12.75 8.59 0.20
N SER A 113 13.02 7.43 0.79
CA SER A 113 12.55 7.15 2.14
C SER A 113 13.70 6.85 3.09
N VAL A 114 13.52 7.27 4.33
CA VAL A 114 14.39 6.95 5.46
C VAL A 114 13.56 6.15 6.46
N PHE A 115 14.12 5.05 6.94
CA PHE A 115 13.50 4.19 7.93
C PHE A 115 14.27 4.24 9.24
N LEU A 116 13.56 4.45 10.33
CA LEU A 116 13.99 4.08 11.66
C LEU A 116 13.36 2.73 11.97
N ALA A 117 14.16 1.64 11.98
CA ALA A 117 13.63 0.29 12.07
C ALA A 117 14.57 -0.59 12.94
N GLY A 118 14.00 -1.29 13.91
CA GLY A 118 14.78 -2.18 14.79
C GLY A 118 14.05 -2.55 16.07
N GLY A 119 14.69 -3.48 16.81
CA GLY A 119 14.29 -3.85 18.17
C GLY A 119 15.03 -3.00 19.20
N ILE A 120 14.30 -2.51 20.20
CA ILE A 120 14.84 -1.80 21.37
C ILE A 120 14.70 -2.73 22.58
N GLY A 121 15.78 -3.43 22.94
CA GLY A 121 15.73 -4.47 23.98
C GLY A 121 14.99 -5.74 23.52
N GLU A 122 14.38 -6.46 24.46
CA GLU A 122 13.78 -7.79 24.23
C GLU A 122 12.29 -7.74 23.90
N HIS A 123 11.62 -6.63 24.18
CA HIS A 123 10.16 -6.56 24.18
C HIS A 123 9.60 -5.46 23.26
N THR A 124 10.42 -4.56 22.77
CA THR A 124 9.99 -3.36 22.04
C THR A 124 10.73 -3.25 20.71
N GLY A 125 10.02 -2.92 19.64
CA GLY A 125 10.62 -2.63 18.35
C GLY A 125 9.59 -2.05 17.37
N GLY A 126 9.99 -1.95 16.11
CA GLY A 126 9.12 -1.44 15.06
C GLY A 126 9.86 -0.79 13.93
N PHE A 127 9.11 -0.10 13.07
CA PHE A 127 9.67 0.77 12.05
C PHE A 127 8.82 2.05 11.89
N MET A 128 9.49 3.11 11.44
CA MET A 128 8.89 4.35 10.98
C MET A 128 9.52 4.73 9.65
N GLN A 129 8.71 5.09 8.69
CA GLN A 129 9.13 5.51 7.36
C GLN A 129 8.81 7.00 7.15
N PHE A 130 9.78 7.75 6.63
CA PHE A 130 9.62 9.13 6.19
C PHE A 130 9.94 9.18 4.71
N THR A 131 9.03 9.70 3.90
CA THR A 131 9.13 9.66 2.45
C THR A 131 9.06 11.06 1.86
N TYR A 132 9.96 11.33 0.90
CA TYR A 132 9.83 12.42 -0.05
C TYR A 132 9.48 11.85 -1.42
N SER A 133 8.54 12.45 -2.12
CA SER A 133 8.19 12.17 -3.52
C SER A 133 8.25 13.44 -4.36
N ASN A 134 8.83 13.36 -5.57
CA ASN A 134 8.79 14.51 -6.46
C ASN A 134 7.47 14.62 -7.24
N ILE A 135 6.58 13.64 -7.15
CA ILE A 135 5.25 13.68 -7.79
C ILE A 135 4.41 14.76 -7.13
N PRO A 136 4.04 14.67 -5.83
CA PRO A 136 3.40 15.78 -5.14
C PRO A 136 4.41 16.85 -4.72
N ASN A 137 5.72 16.66 -4.96
CA ASN A 137 6.81 17.52 -4.49
C ASN A 137 6.71 17.81 -2.98
N ALA A 138 6.52 16.76 -2.19
CA ALA A 138 6.25 16.84 -0.76
C ALA A 138 6.91 15.71 0.02
N SER A 139 7.06 15.94 1.32
CA SER A 139 7.51 14.93 2.27
C SER A 139 6.36 14.60 3.22
N ASN A 140 6.28 13.33 3.63
CA ASN A 140 5.27 12.87 4.58
C ASN A 140 5.84 11.85 5.56
N VAL A 141 5.15 11.71 6.69
CA VAL A 141 5.27 10.53 7.54
C VAL A 141 4.51 9.41 6.86
N ASP A 142 5.24 8.43 6.36
CA ASP A 142 4.70 7.27 5.66
C ASP A 142 4.29 6.18 6.68
N ASN A 143 4.42 4.91 6.35
CA ASN A 143 3.97 3.83 7.21
C ASN A 143 4.76 3.71 8.52
N VAL A 144 4.04 3.52 9.60
CA VAL A 144 4.56 3.33 10.95
C VAL A 144 3.92 2.08 11.57
N ASP A 145 4.74 1.12 12.04
CA ASP A 145 4.30 0.00 12.87
C ASP A 145 5.25 -0.14 14.06
N LEU A 146 4.83 0.35 15.20
CA LEU A 146 5.55 0.22 16.47
C LEU A 146 4.93 -0.90 17.29
N ARG A 147 5.78 -1.69 17.91
CA ARG A 147 5.43 -2.77 18.85
C ARG A 147 5.93 -2.39 20.25
N PRO A 148 5.16 -1.59 21.02
CA PRO A 148 5.59 -1.09 22.33
C PRO A 148 5.90 -2.20 23.33
N TYR A 149 5.19 -3.31 23.22
CA TYR A 149 5.44 -4.47 24.07
C TYR A 149 5.09 -5.77 23.35
N THR A 150 5.97 -6.75 23.47
CA THR A 150 5.75 -8.14 23.02
C THR A 150 6.37 -9.10 24.03
N THR A 151 5.70 -10.20 24.32
CA THR A 151 6.24 -11.25 25.18
C THR A 151 5.67 -12.61 24.82
N THR A 152 6.32 -13.66 25.28
CA THR A 152 5.93 -15.05 25.00
C THR A 152 5.74 -15.81 26.30
N PHE A 153 4.65 -16.58 26.38
CA PHE A 153 4.32 -17.46 27.46
C PHE A 153 4.26 -18.91 26.98
N ASP A 154 4.59 -19.86 27.86
CA ASP A 154 4.21 -21.25 27.68
C ASP A 154 2.78 -21.45 28.18
N LEU A 155 1.91 -21.95 27.31
CA LEU A 155 0.53 -22.32 27.66
C LEU A 155 0.32 -23.80 27.37
N SER A 156 0.51 -24.64 28.39
CA SER A 156 0.37 -26.10 28.29
C SER A 156 1.29 -26.74 27.23
N GLY A 157 2.57 -26.30 27.18
CA GLY A 157 3.56 -26.80 26.23
C GLY A 157 3.47 -26.18 24.82
N LYS A 158 2.66 -25.15 24.64
CA LYS A 158 2.51 -24.41 23.40
C LYS A 158 2.84 -22.92 23.58
N GLU A 159 3.46 -22.34 22.57
CA GLU A 159 3.82 -20.92 22.59
C GLU A 159 2.56 -20.04 22.48
N LEU A 160 2.38 -19.12 23.42
CA LEU A 160 1.43 -18.01 23.31
C LEU A 160 2.22 -16.71 23.31
N ARG A 161 2.28 -16.03 22.18
CA ARG A 161 2.89 -14.71 22.05
C ARG A 161 1.79 -13.66 22.10
N VAL A 162 1.99 -12.63 22.92
CA VAL A 162 1.08 -11.49 23.02
C VAL A 162 1.84 -10.19 22.83
N GLY A 163 1.19 -9.19 22.30
CA GLY A 163 1.80 -7.89 22.13
C GLY A 163 0.79 -6.80 21.80
N THR A 164 1.31 -5.59 21.65
CA THR A 164 0.54 -4.40 21.25
C THR A 164 1.18 -3.72 20.06
N THR A 165 0.39 -2.98 19.28
CA THR A 165 0.88 -2.15 18.18
C THR A 165 0.36 -0.72 18.26
N ILE A 166 1.18 0.22 17.79
CA ILE A 166 0.78 1.58 17.42
C ILE A 166 1.15 1.75 15.96
N ASN A 167 0.16 2.08 15.12
CA ASN A 167 0.38 2.23 13.69
C ASN A 167 -0.45 3.39 13.12
N ASN A 168 -0.09 3.87 11.93
CA ASN A 168 -0.76 5.01 11.28
C ASN A 168 -1.50 4.63 9.99
N ASN A 169 -1.66 3.34 9.74
CA ASN A 169 -2.34 2.84 8.56
C ASN A 169 -3.02 1.52 8.93
N PRO A 170 -4.36 1.43 8.92
CA PRO A 170 -5.05 0.18 9.20
C PRO A 170 -4.51 -0.93 8.31
N THR A 171 -4.10 -2.06 8.92
CA THR A 171 -3.53 -3.24 8.30
C THR A 171 -2.03 -3.21 7.96
N VAL A 172 -1.30 -2.10 8.13
CA VAL A 172 0.17 -2.13 8.03
C VAL A 172 0.79 -3.08 9.08
N GLN A 173 0.15 -3.22 10.23
CA GLN A 173 0.56 -4.12 11.30
C GLN A 173 0.21 -5.60 11.03
N ASP A 174 -0.71 -5.89 10.09
CA ASP A 174 -1.11 -7.26 9.73
C ASP A 174 0.10 -8.07 9.24
N PRO A 175 0.43 -9.23 9.85
CA PRO A 175 1.55 -10.04 9.41
C PRO A 175 1.34 -10.69 8.03
N TYR A 176 0.11 -10.77 7.55
CA TYR A 176 -0.24 -11.38 6.25
C TYR A 176 -0.36 -10.36 5.12
N ASN A 177 -0.25 -9.05 5.41
CA ASN A 177 -0.45 -7.96 4.45
C ASN A 177 -1.72 -8.13 3.61
N SER A 178 -2.82 -8.50 4.26
CA SER A 178 -4.09 -8.84 3.59
C SER A 178 -4.69 -7.67 2.83
N THR A 179 -4.59 -6.45 3.37
CA THR A 179 -4.81 -5.21 2.62
C THR A 179 -3.44 -4.61 2.31
N TYR A 180 -3.21 -4.25 1.06
CA TYR A 180 -1.91 -3.70 0.69
C TYR A 180 -1.83 -2.23 1.11
N ALA A 181 -0.99 -1.93 2.08
CA ALA A 181 -0.63 -0.57 2.45
C ALA A 181 0.27 0.12 1.39
N TRP A 182 0.66 -0.62 0.37
CA TRP A 182 1.45 -0.19 -0.78
C TRP A 182 0.70 -0.54 -2.07
N GLY A 183 1.05 0.03 -3.20
CA GLY A 183 0.41 -0.25 -4.49
C GLY A 183 0.35 -1.72 -4.90
N PHE A 184 0.20 -2.02 -6.18
CA PHE A 184 0.23 -3.41 -6.70
C PHE A 184 1.50 -4.10 -6.24
N PRO A 185 1.65 -5.39 -6.19
CA PRO A 185 2.67 -5.99 -5.35
C PRO A 185 3.82 -5.08 -4.97
N PHE A 186 3.45 -4.11 -4.10
CA PHE A 186 4.32 -3.23 -3.33
C PHE A 186 4.94 -2.04 -4.06
N ALA A 187 4.73 -1.90 -5.37
CA ALA A 187 5.03 -0.69 -6.13
C ALA A 187 3.96 -0.44 -7.21
N ALA A 188 3.65 0.82 -7.45
CA ALA A 188 2.77 1.27 -8.53
C ALA A 188 3.14 2.71 -8.91
N SER A 189 2.82 3.11 -10.14
CA SER A 189 3.06 4.47 -10.59
C SER A 189 2.14 5.46 -9.87
N GLY A 190 2.73 6.49 -9.28
CA GLY A 190 1.98 7.63 -8.74
C GLY A 190 1.46 8.60 -9.81
N LEU A 191 1.89 8.43 -11.07
CA LEU A 191 1.45 9.26 -12.21
C LEU A 191 0.38 8.56 -13.07
N ALA A 192 0.07 7.29 -12.78
CA ALA A 192 -0.94 6.55 -13.51
C ALA A 192 -2.35 6.91 -13.04
N PRO A 193 -3.34 7.01 -13.96
CA PRO A 193 -4.73 7.11 -13.57
C PRO A 193 -5.16 5.92 -12.72
N THR A 194 -5.85 6.20 -11.60
CA THR A 194 -6.40 5.20 -10.70
C THR A 194 -7.92 5.29 -10.65
N PRO A 195 -8.65 4.16 -10.45
CA PRO A 195 -10.09 4.19 -10.22
C PRO A 195 -10.47 5.12 -9.06
N THR A 196 -11.60 5.81 -9.18
CA THR A 196 -12.12 6.72 -8.14
C THR A 196 -12.56 5.98 -6.89
N ALA A 197 -13.09 4.77 -7.08
CA ALA A 197 -13.59 3.97 -5.97
C ALA A 197 -12.45 3.37 -5.15
N ALA A 198 -12.51 3.60 -3.85
CA ALA A 198 -11.57 3.08 -2.87
C ALA A 198 -12.32 2.72 -1.58
N LEU A 199 -11.88 1.66 -0.90
CA LEU A 199 -12.43 1.26 0.40
C LEU A 199 -11.88 2.14 1.52
N ALA A 200 -12.71 2.44 2.51
CA ALA A 200 -12.30 3.26 3.65
C ALA A 200 -11.12 2.64 4.41
N ILE A 201 -11.14 1.33 4.65
CA ILE A 201 -10.08 0.64 5.40
C ILE A 201 -8.74 0.63 4.69
N SER A 202 -8.68 0.49 3.36
CA SER A 202 -7.42 0.37 2.61
C SER A 202 -6.85 1.70 2.15
N ASP A 203 -7.71 2.65 1.81
CA ASP A 203 -7.29 3.91 1.19
C ASP A 203 -7.78 5.14 1.98
N GLY A 204 -8.98 5.04 2.59
CA GLY A 204 -9.59 6.19 3.27
C GLY A 204 -8.95 6.54 4.61
N PHE A 205 -8.36 5.58 5.33
CA PHE A 205 -7.73 5.76 6.64
C PHE A 205 -6.22 5.57 6.62
N GLY A 206 -5.63 5.29 5.47
CA GLY A 206 -4.19 5.18 5.32
C GLY A 206 -3.47 6.50 5.60
N LEU A 207 -2.43 6.47 6.45
CA LEU A 207 -1.57 7.61 6.81
C LEU A 207 -2.24 8.78 7.54
N ASN A 208 -3.55 8.77 7.71
CA ASN A 208 -4.31 9.83 8.37
C ASN A 208 -4.96 9.39 9.70
N SER A 209 -4.74 8.15 10.11
CA SER A 209 -5.25 7.60 11.37
C SER A 209 -4.11 7.11 12.27
N ILE A 210 -4.42 6.92 13.54
CA ILE A 210 -3.58 6.22 14.50
C ILE A 210 -4.38 5.09 15.11
N GLY A 211 -3.82 3.88 15.07
CA GLY A 211 -4.36 2.68 15.69
C GLY A 211 -3.56 2.28 16.92
N TYR A 212 -4.26 1.80 17.94
CA TYR A 212 -3.68 1.04 19.05
C TYR A 212 -4.39 -0.29 19.14
N THR A 213 -3.65 -1.38 18.91
CA THR A 213 -4.20 -2.73 18.94
C THR A 213 -3.42 -3.65 19.86
N ALA A 214 -4.06 -4.71 20.33
CA ALA A 214 -3.43 -5.80 21.04
C ALA A 214 -3.66 -7.11 20.28
N TYR A 215 -2.65 -7.98 20.26
CA TYR A 215 -2.72 -9.25 19.55
C TYR A 215 -2.26 -10.42 20.42
N ALA A 216 -2.73 -11.60 20.02
CA ALA A 216 -2.29 -12.89 20.53
C ALA A 216 -2.00 -13.83 19.37
N TRP A 217 -0.91 -14.58 19.43
CA TRP A 217 -0.51 -15.59 18.45
C TRP A 217 -0.22 -16.90 19.18
N TYR A 218 -1.12 -17.86 19.00
CA TYR A 218 -1.08 -19.13 19.71
C TYR A 218 -0.58 -20.25 18.80
N ASP A 219 0.39 -21.00 19.30
CA ASP A 219 0.98 -22.19 18.66
C ASP A 219 1.47 -21.90 17.21
N ARG A 220 1.92 -20.69 16.98
CA ARG A 220 2.36 -20.18 15.66
C ARG A 220 1.33 -20.37 14.53
N SER A 221 0.06 -20.53 14.90
CA SER A 221 -1.03 -20.81 13.97
C SER A 221 -2.19 -19.83 14.11
N LEU A 222 -2.76 -19.66 15.28
CA LEU A 222 -3.92 -18.80 15.49
C LEU A 222 -3.46 -17.38 15.86
N TYR A 223 -3.72 -16.42 14.97
CA TYR A 223 -3.53 -14.98 15.22
C TYR A 223 -4.87 -14.31 15.48
N LEU A 224 -4.96 -13.58 16.56
CA LEU A 224 -6.10 -12.75 16.93
C LEU A 224 -5.59 -11.34 17.25
N GLU A 225 -6.26 -10.32 16.76
CA GLU A 225 -5.95 -8.94 17.04
C GLU A 225 -7.24 -8.14 17.20
N GLY A 226 -7.22 -7.18 18.12
CA GLY A 226 -8.32 -6.24 18.31
C GLY A 226 -7.82 -4.91 18.86
N GLY A 227 -8.50 -3.85 18.49
CA GLY A 227 -8.15 -2.52 18.95
C GLY A 227 -9.00 -1.42 18.36
N ILE A 228 -8.48 -0.22 18.44
CA ILE A 228 -9.18 1.00 18.07
C ILE A 228 -8.30 1.89 17.22
N TYR A 229 -8.92 2.59 16.29
CA TYR A 229 -8.31 3.67 15.51
C TYR A 229 -9.02 4.99 15.77
N THR A 230 -8.35 6.08 15.47
CA THR A 230 -8.90 7.43 15.38
C THR A 230 -8.14 8.19 14.31
N THR A 231 -8.80 9.11 13.61
CA THR A 231 -8.08 9.99 12.68
C THR A 231 -7.24 11.01 13.44
N VAL A 232 -6.14 11.39 12.84
CA VAL A 232 -5.25 12.43 13.36
C VAL A 232 -5.91 13.79 13.13
N SER A 233 -5.63 14.77 13.98
CA SER A 233 -6.15 16.12 13.79
C SER A 233 -5.63 16.76 12.49
N THR A 234 -6.44 17.60 11.86
CA THR A 234 -6.09 18.34 10.63
C THR A 234 -4.75 19.07 10.75
N TRP A 235 -4.51 19.70 11.91
CA TRP A 235 -3.25 20.38 12.20
C TRP A 235 -2.04 19.43 12.15
N ALA A 236 -2.16 18.24 12.71
CA ALA A 236 -1.07 17.27 12.69
C ALA A 236 -0.89 16.67 11.30
N MET A 237 -1.97 16.31 10.59
CA MET A 237 -1.92 15.79 9.23
C MET A 237 -1.21 16.75 8.27
N THR A 238 -1.57 18.03 8.30
CA THR A 238 -0.89 19.05 7.48
C THR A 238 0.61 19.13 7.77
N ARG A 239 1.03 18.97 9.02
CA ARG A 239 2.47 18.97 9.38
C ARG A 239 3.19 17.69 9.04
N MET A 240 2.49 16.58 9.02
CA MET A 240 3.02 15.28 8.58
C MET A 240 3.03 15.12 7.05
N GLY A 241 2.42 16.06 6.31
CA GLY A 241 2.28 15.98 4.86
C GLY A 241 1.27 14.93 4.41
N ASN A 242 0.34 14.52 5.26
CA ASN A 242 -0.58 13.42 5.00
C ASN A 242 -1.96 13.91 4.51
N PRO A 243 -2.66 13.12 3.67
CA PRO A 243 -3.99 13.49 3.16
C PRO A 243 -5.08 13.40 4.24
N PHE A 244 -6.21 14.04 4.00
CA PHE A 244 -7.36 14.01 4.92
C PHE A 244 -8.22 12.73 4.81
N GLY A 245 -8.05 11.94 3.76
CA GLY A 245 -8.83 10.72 3.51
C GLY A 245 -10.34 10.97 3.43
N VAL A 246 -11.14 10.05 3.99
CA VAL A 246 -12.61 10.14 3.97
C VAL A 246 -13.20 11.12 5.00
N GLY A 247 -12.39 11.71 5.85
CA GLY A 247 -12.82 12.68 6.85
C GLY A 247 -12.27 12.43 8.25
N SER A 248 -12.80 13.15 9.25
CA SER A 248 -12.36 13.04 10.65
C SER A 248 -13.26 12.10 11.45
N SER A 249 -12.66 11.14 12.16
CA SER A 249 -13.42 10.20 12.98
C SER A 249 -14.13 10.88 14.16
N GLN A 250 -15.32 10.41 14.45
CA GLN A 250 -16.07 10.79 15.63
C GLN A 250 -16.07 9.61 16.61
N GLY A 251 -15.26 9.76 17.66
CA GLY A 251 -14.96 8.67 18.58
C GLY A 251 -13.93 7.68 18.00
N VAL A 252 -13.94 6.49 18.54
CA VAL A 252 -13.02 5.42 18.13
C VAL A 252 -13.61 4.55 17.02
N MET A 253 -12.74 4.03 16.18
CA MET A 253 -13.04 3.10 15.10
C MET A 253 -12.54 1.70 15.51
N PRO A 254 -13.44 0.78 15.95
CA PRO A 254 -13.05 -0.58 16.32
C PRO A 254 -12.52 -1.36 15.12
N TYR A 255 -11.46 -2.13 15.35
CA TYR A 255 -10.81 -3.02 14.41
C TYR A 255 -10.62 -4.41 15.03
N PHE A 256 -10.84 -5.45 14.23
CA PHE A 256 -10.61 -6.84 14.60
C PHE A 256 -10.00 -7.61 13.44
N ARG A 257 -9.09 -8.51 13.77
CA ARG A 257 -8.43 -9.43 12.84
C ARG A 257 -8.36 -10.82 13.46
N ALA A 258 -8.68 -11.84 12.68
CA ALA A 258 -8.42 -13.23 13.01
C ALA A 258 -7.80 -13.92 11.80
N ALA A 259 -6.76 -14.73 12.02
CA ALA A 259 -6.19 -15.56 10.97
C ALA A 259 -5.71 -16.89 11.53
N TYR A 260 -5.74 -17.91 10.70
CA TYR A 260 -5.19 -19.23 11.03
C TYR A 260 -4.20 -19.63 9.95
N GLU A 261 -2.99 -20.02 10.38
CA GLU A 261 -1.88 -20.40 9.53
C GLU A 261 -1.50 -21.87 9.75
N TRP A 262 -1.27 -22.57 8.64
CA TRP A 262 -0.69 -23.91 8.59
C TRP A 262 0.70 -23.84 7.99
N ASN A 263 1.66 -24.51 8.59
CA ASN A 263 3.03 -24.65 8.09
C ASN A 263 3.40 -26.12 8.01
N TRP A 264 3.81 -26.61 6.83
CA TRP A 264 4.23 -28.00 6.60
C TRP A 264 5.20 -28.11 5.41
N ASN A 265 6.24 -28.92 5.54
CA ASN A 265 7.14 -29.28 4.43
C ASN A 265 7.52 -28.11 3.51
N GLN A 266 8.00 -27.00 4.08
CA GLN A 266 8.36 -25.77 3.34
C GLN A 266 7.17 -25.12 2.60
N GLN A 267 5.98 -25.34 3.07
CA GLN A 267 4.75 -24.71 2.59
C GLN A 267 4.07 -23.99 3.73
N SER A 268 3.35 -22.96 3.39
CA SER A 268 2.52 -22.22 4.34
C SER A 268 1.19 -21.87 3.68
N ALA A 269 0.11 -21.95 4.43
CA ALA A 269 -1.18 -21.46 3.99
C ALA A 269 -1.85 -20.71 5.15
N HIS A 270 -2.63 -19.69 4.83
CA HIS A 270 -3.47 -19.04 5.82
C HIS A 270 -4.85 -18.72 5.28
N VAL A 271 -5.78 -18.57 6.20
CA VAL A 271 -7.08 -17.94 5.97
C VAL A 271 -7.32 -16.92 7.06
N GLY A 272 -8.04 -15.87 6.74
CA GLY A 272 -8.28 -14.82 7.70
C GLY A 272 -9.55 -14.02 7.44
N ALA A 273 -9.93 -13.25 8.46
CA ALA A 273 -11.01 -12.28 8.38
C ALA A 273 -10.64 -11.01 9.14
N LEU A 274 -11.10 -9.87 8.65
CA LEU A 274 -10.95 -8.59 9.31
C LEU A 274 -12.28 -7.83 9.34
N TYR A 275 -12.39 -6.93 10.28
CA TYR A 275 -13.53 -6.03 10.45
C TYR A 275 -13.06 -4.67 10.92
N MET A 276 -13.60 -3.61 10.32
CA MET A 276 -13.44 -2.25 10.81
C MET A 276 -14.77 -1.50 10.72
N GLN A 277 -15.05 -0.66 11.69
CA GLN A 277 -16.18 0.26 11.66
C GLN A 277 -15.70 1.68 11.92
N SER A 278 -16.23 2.63 11.14
CA SER A 278 -15.91 4.05 11.33
C SER A 278 -17.14 4.93 11.23
N ASN A 279 -17.10 6.03 12.00
CA ASN A 279 -18.05 7.12 11.93
C ASN A 279 -17.23 8.40 11.74
N VAL A 280 -17.45 9.10 10.64
CA VAL A 280 -16.63 10.25 10.28
C VAL A 280 -17.48 11.49 9.96
N ASN A 281 -16.98 12.66 10.27
CA ASN A 281 -17.41 13.87 9.63
C ASN A 281 -16.73 13.91 8.26
N PRO A 282 -17.47 13.89 7.15
CA PRO A 282 -16.86 13.76 5.83
C PRO A 282 -15.94 14.92 5.49
N ALA A 283 -14.89 14.62 4.72
CA ALA A 283 -14.14 15.63 4.00
C ALA A 283 -14.92 16.02 2.73
N VAL A 284 -15.12 17.30 2.51
CA VAL A 284 -15.79 17.84 1.34
C VAL A 284 -14.83 18.80 0.65
N ALA A 285 -14.39 18.48 -0.54
CA ALA A 285 -13.32 19.19 -1.23
C ALA A 285 -12.09 19.34 -0.30
N ASP A 286 -11.63 20.55 -0.06
CA ASP A 286 -10.41 20.83 0.71
C ASP A 286 -10.66 21.08 2.21
N PHE A 287 -11.85 20.81 2.74
CA PHE A 287 -12.15 21.00 4.14
C PHE A 287 -12.92 19.83 4.76
N GLN A 288 -12.76 19.67 6.07
CA GLN A 288 -13.53 18.71 6.85
C GLN A 288 -14.77 19.39 7.43
N THR A 289 -15.91 18.69 7.42
CA THR A 289 -17.11 19.18 8.07
C THR A 289 -16.99 19.06 9.59
N ASP A 290 -17.73 19.89 10.30
CA ASP A 290 -17.81 19.86 11.76
C ASP A 290 -18.87 18.89 12.30
N GLY A 291 -19.51 18.11 11.40
CA GLY A 291 -20.60 17.19 11.73
C GLY A 291 -21.99 17.84 11.80
N SER A 292 -22.13 19.13 11.52
CA SER A 292 -23.42 19.83 11.45
C SER A 292 -24.33 19.27 10.34
N PHE A 293 -23.75 18.65 9.32
CA PHE A 293 -24.45 18.01 8.19
C PHE A 293 -24.74 16.51 8.40
N GLY A 294 -24.41 15.95 9.57
CA GLY A 294 -24.49 14.52 9.84
C GLY A 294 -23.14 13.84 9.66
N ARG A 295 -23.12 12.51 9.68
CA ARG A 295 -21.92 11.69 9.65
C ARG A 295 -22.02 10.60 8.60
N ASP A 296 -20.88 10.23 8.06
CA ASP A 296 -20.75 9.04 7.23
C ASP A 296 -20.33 7.84 8.10
N HIS A 297 -20.92 6.69 7.80
CA HIS A 297 -20.67 5.44 8.50
C HIS A 297 -20.18 4.40 7.50
N TYR A 298 -19.02 3.79 7.80
CA TYR A 298 -18.46 2.70 7.02
C TYR A 298 -18.33 1.45 7.89
N ARG A 299 -18.55 0.28 7.28
CA ARG A 299 -18.30 -1.03 7.89
C ARG A 299 -17.66 -1.93 6.86
N ASP A 300 -16.40 -2.26 7.10
CA ASP A 300 -15.60 -3.13 6.25
C ASP A 300 -15.56 -4.54 6.81
N TYR A 301 -15.76 -5.51 5.96
CA TYR A 301 -15.63 -6.94 6.21
C TYR A 301 -14.70 -7.54 5.18
N GLY A 302 -13.51 -7.97 5.60
CA GLY A 302 -12.53 -8.60 4.73
C GLY A 302 -12.40 -10.10 5.02
N PHE A 303 -12.22 -10.89 3.96
CA PHE A 303 -11.88 -12.32 4.02
C PHE A 303 -10.70 -12.57 3.11
N ASP A 304 -9.64 -13.15 3.64
CA ASP A 304 -8.40 -13.40 2.90
C ASP A 304 -7.93 -14.84 3.03
N ALA A 305 -7.15 -15.25 2.04
CA ALA A 305 -6.45 -16.52 2.04
C ALA A 305 -5.13 -16.38 1.27
N GLY A 306 -4.13 -17.09 1.71
CA GLY A 306 -2.84 -17.15 1.02
C GLY A 306 -2.22 -18.53 1.09
N TYR A 307 -1.40 -18.83 0.09
CA TYR A 307 -0.60 -20.04 0.00
C TYR A 307 0.81 -19.69 -0.48
N GLN A 308 1.78 -20.31 0.15
CA GLN A 308 3.20 -20.17 -0.18
C GLN A 308 3.84 -21.56 -0.30
N PHE A 309 4.38 -21.86 -1.47
CA PHE A 309 5.35 -22.94 -1.67
C PHE A 309 6.74 -22.33 -1.68
N LEU A 310 7.51 -22.56 -0.64
CA LEU A 310 8.85 -21.98 -0.46
C LEU A 310 9.94 -22.88 -1.04
N GLY A 311 9.66 -24.18 -1.17
CA GLY A 311 10.57 -25.17 -1.76
C GLY A 311 11.95 -25.18 -1.10
N ASP A 312 12.96 -25.43 -1.90
CA ASP A 312 14.39 -25.34 -1.52
C ASP A 312 15.00 -23.96 -1.80
N GLY A 313 14.16 -22.97 -2.09
CA GLY A 313 14.58 -21.63 -2.52
C GLY A 313 14.87 -21.50 -4.02
N THR A 314 14.87 -22.61 -4.77
CA THR A 314 15.04 -22.58 -6.25
C THR A 314 13.75 -22.13 -6.92
N HIS A 315 12.62 -22.66 -6.49
CA HIS A 315 11.30 -22.34 -7.00
C HIS A 315 10.41 -21.94 -5.83
N THR A 316 9.93 -20.70 -5.84
CA THR A 316 8.96 -20.20 -4.85
C THR A 316 7.71 -19.78 -5.57
N VAL A 317 6.55 -20.19 -5.08
CA VAL A 317 5.24 -19.81 -5.60
C VAL A 317 4.41 -19.24 -4.46
N THR A 318 3.73 -18.12 -4.71
CA THR A 318 2.74 -17.58 -3.76
C THR A 318 1.44 -17.24 -4.47
N ILE A 319 0.34 -17.43 -3.77
CA ILE A 319 -1.00 -17.02 -4.21
C ILE A 319 -1.65 -16.36 -3.01
N ASP A 320 -2.07 -15.12 -3.16
CA ASP A 320 -2.73 -14.36 -2.10
C ASP A 320 -3.98 -13.70 -2.65
N GLY A 321 -5.02 -13.64 -1.85
CA GLY A 321 -6.27 -13.00 -2.22
C GLY A 321 -7.03 -12.46 -1.04
N ILE A 322 -7.74 -11.36 -1.29
CA ILE A 322 -8.68 -10.76 -0.34
C ILE A 322 -9.96 -10.35 -1.07
N TYR A 323 -11.08 -10.61 -0.44
CA TYR A 323 -12.36 -10.00 -0.75
C TYR A 323 -12.77 -9.09 0.40
N THR A 324 -13.15 -7.85 0.09
CA THR A 324 -13.66 -6.89 1.07
C THR A 324 -15.03 -6.37 0.64
N HIS A 325 -15.96 -6.37 1.58
CA HIS A 325 -17.27 -5.76 1.46
C HIS A 325 -17.38 -4.59 2.42
N GLU A 326 -17.69 -3.41 1.89
CA GLU A 326 -17.92 -2.19 2.67
C GLU A 326 -19.39 -1.78 2.58
N ASN A 327 -20.04 -1.67 3.73
CA ASN A 327 -21.35 -1.01 3.83
C ASN A 327 -21.15 0.47 4.12
N GLN A 328 -21.82 1.31 3.36
CA GLN A 328 -21.77 2.76 3.46
C GLN A 328 -23.13 3.34 3.83
N ASN A 329 -23.16 4.26 4.82
CA ASN A 329 -24.30 5.12 5.09
C ASN A 329 -23.79 6.56 5.16
N LEU A 330 -23.88 7.27 4.04
CA LEU A 330 -23.21 8.54 3.76
C LEU A 330 -24.13 9.73 4.09
N GLU A 331 -24.65 9.80 5.31
CA GLU A 331 -25.61 10.85 5.74
C GLU A 331 -25.00 12.25 5.70
N GLY A 332 -23.76 12.41 6.12
CA GLY A 332 -23.05 13.68 6.07
C GLY A 332 -22.77 14.15 4.65
N THR A 333 -22.23 13.24 3.82
CA THR A 333 -22.00 13.53 2.38
C THR A 333 -23.30 13.83 1.66
N ALA A 334 -24.37 13.06 1.89
CA ALA A 334 -25.67 13.27 1.27
C ALA A 334 -26.29 14.60 1.67
N SER A 335 -26.21 14.97 2.95
CA SER A 335 -26.73 16.24 3.46
C SER A 335 -26.02 17.44 2.83
N THR A 336 -24.70 17.39 2.74
CA THR A 336 -23.88 18.44 2.12
C THR A 336 -24.23 18.59 0.63
N PHE A 337 -24.35 17.48 -0.10
CA PHE A 337 -24.71 17.47 -1.51
C PHE A 337 -26.14 17.99 -1.74
N ASN A 338 -27.13 17.54 -0.97
CA ASN A 338 -28.52 17.93 -1.09
C ASN A 338 -28.72 19.44 -0.84
N LEU A 339 -27.97 19.99 0.14
CA LEU A 339 -27.95 21.42 0.38
C LEU A 339 -27.42 22.23 -0.81
N ALA A 340 -26.33 21.72 -1.42
CA ALA A 340 -25.69 22.40 -2.56
C ALA A 340 -26.52 22.33 -3.85
N ASN A 341 -27.22 21.21 -4.08
CA ASN A 341 -27.84 20.91 -5.39
C ASN A 341 -29.37 20.86 -5.36
N GLY A 342 -30.01 20.89 -4.19
CA GLY A 342 -31.47 20.85 -4.04
C GLY A 342 -32.12 19.53 -4.47
N THR A 343 -31.34 18.44 -4.59
CA THR A 343 -31.80 17.10 -5.02
C THR A 343 -31.60 16.10 -3.89
N ALA A 344 -32.58 15.17 -3.71
CA ALA A 344 -32.46 14.13 -2.71
C ALA A 344 -31.56 13.01 -3.21
N PHE A 345 -30.55 12.68 -2.43
CA PHE A 345 -29.63 11.56 -2.64
C PHE A 345 -29.81 10.52 -1.53
N SER A 346 -29.82 9.23 -1.90
CA SER A 346 -29.85 8.15 -0.92
C SER A 346 -28.48 7.96 -0.25
N PRO A 347 -28.36 8.08 1.07
CA PRO A 347 -27.09 7.93 1.74
C PRO A 347 -26.58 6.49 1.75
N LYS A 348 -27.44 5.49 1.50
CA LYS A 348 -27.07 4.08 1.58
C LYS A 348 -26.42 3.60 0.29
N SER A 349 -25.21 3.05 0.43
CA SER A 349 -24.43 2.45 -0.63
C SER A 349 -23.65 1.25 -0.12
N ASN A 350 -22.93 0.60 -0.98
CA ASN A 350 -21.94 -0.42 -0.65
C ASN A 350 -20.82 -0.45 -1.70
N LEU A 351 -19.70 -0.97 -1.30
CA LEU A 351 -18.58 -1.18 -2.21
C LEU A 351 -18.01 -2.58 -1.97
N ASN A 352 -17.58 -3.23 -3.02
CA ASN A 352 -16.95 -4.54 -2.96
C ASN A 352 -15.63 -4.48 -3.69
N GLN A 353 -14.62 -5.17 -3.17
CA GLN A 353 -13.34 -5.29 -3.83
C GLN A 353 -12.82 -6.72 -3.71
N ILE A 354 -12.27 -7.24 -4.78
CA ILE A 354 -11.44 -8.44 -4.79
C ILE A 354 -10.06 -8.09 -5.35
N ARG A 355 -9.01 -8.60 -4.68
CA ARG A 355 -7.64 -8.55 -5.17
C ARG A 355 -7.06 -9.95 -5.10
N LEU A 356 -6.48 -10.42 -6.20
CA LEU A 356 -5.77 -11.69 -6.27
C LEU A 356 -4.39 -11.43 -6.85
N THR A 357 -3.37 -12.05 -6.27
CA THR A 357 -2.00 -12.05 -6.79
C THR A 357 -1.45 -13.47 -6.81
N ALA A 358 -0.69 -13.78 -7.84
CA ALA A 358 0.06 -15.02 -7.95
C ALA A 358 1.47 -14.69 -8.39
N SER A 359 2.48 -15.09 -7.61
CA SER A 359 3.87 -14.81 -7.90
C SER A 359 4.67 -16.08 -8.00
N TYR A 360 5.56 -16.15 -8.98
CA TYR A 360 6.58 -17.18 -9.13
C TYR A 360 7.95 -16.54 -9.07
N TRP A 361 8.85 -17.12 -8.27
CA TRP A 361 10.23 -16.68 -8.14
C TRP A 361 11.19 -17.84 -8.46
N TYR A 362 12.14 -17.56 -9.34
CA TYR A 362 13.26 -18.48 -9.61
C TYR A 362 14.50 -18.00 -8.89
N GLN A 363 15.01 -18.83 -7.98
CA GLN A 363 16.20 -18.58 -7.15
C GLN A 363 16.13 -17.24 -6.40
N HIS A 364 14.94 -16.80 -5.99
CA HIS A 364 14.70 -15.49 -5.36
C HIS A 364 15.24 -14.28 -6.16
N THR A 365 15.54 -14.47 -7.43
CA THR A 365 16.23 -13.49 -8.29
C THR A 365 15.33 -12.99 -9.41
N TYR A 366 14.61 -13.89 -10.06
CA TYR A 366 13.73 -13.55 -11.17
C TYR A 366 12.29 -13.82 -10.75
N GLY A 367 11.48 -12.79 -10.79
CA GLY A 367 10.08 -12.82 -10.41
C GLY A 367 9.13 -12.64 -11.58
N LEU A 368 7.99 -13.29 -11.52
CA LEU A 368 6.83 -12.99 -12.35
C LEU A 368 5.61 -12.95 -11.44
N THR A 369 4.90 -11.84 -11.44
CA THR A 369 3.68 -11.66 -10.64
C THR A 369 2.51 -11.31 -11.55
N LEU A 370 1.41 -12.01 -11.35
CA LEU A 370 0.13 -11.74 -11.99
C LEU A 370 -0.84 -11.19 -10.94
N GLY A 371 -1.59 -10.17 -11.30
CA GLY A 371 -2.61 -9.57 -10.46
C GLY A 371 -3.95 -9.44 -11.15
N TRP A 372 -5.00 -9.59 -10.39
CA TRP A 372 -6.35 -9.22 -10.76
C TRP A 372 -6.98 -8.39 -9.65
N GLN A 373 -7.53 -7.23 -10.02
CA GLN A 373 -8.20 -6.32 -9.12
C GLN A 373 -9.55 -5.94 -9.71
N TYR A 374 -10.60 -6.11 -8.93
CA TYR A 374 -11.94 -5.70 -9.31
C TYR A 374 -12.65 -5.03 -8.14
N ILE A 375 -13.10 -3.81 -8.36
CA ILE A 375 -13.92 -3.04 -7.42
C ILE A 375 -15.27 -2.74 -8.06
N TRP A 376 -16.37 -2.88 -7.31
CA TRP A 376 -17.71 -2.65 -7.83
C TRP A 376 -18.70 -2.28 -6.74
N GLY A 377 -19.77 -1.58 -7.15
CA GLY A 377 -20.87 -1.15 -6.28
C GLY A 377 -22.05 -0.61 -7.11
N PRO A 378 -23.11 -0.18 -6.44
CA PRO A 378 -24.24 0.49 -7.09
C PRO A 378 -23.81 1.83 -7.67
N ALA A 379 -24.63 2.35 -8.58
CA ALA A 379 -24.45 3.71 -9.07
C ALA A 379 -24.67 4.73 -7.94
N ASN A 380 -23.75 5.68 -7.85
CA ASN A 380 -23.79 6.76 -6.88
C ASN A 380 -23.41 8.09 -7.55
N PRO A 381 -24.41 8.95 -7.88
CA PRO A 381 -24.19 10.17 -8.62
C PRO A 381 -23.44 11.27 -7.84
N VAL A 382 -23.22 11.07 -6.55
CA VAL A 382 -22.43 12.01 -5.74
C VAL A 382 -20.95 11.63 -5.75
N LEU A 383 -20.66 10.34 -5.53
CA LEU A 383 -19.28 9.87 -5.43
C LEU A 383 -18.60 9.67 -6.80
N TYR A 384 -19.39 9.30 -7.82
CA TYR A 384 -18.89 8.88 -9.14
C TYR A 384 -19.55 9.64 -10.28
N GLN A 385 -19.79 10.96 -10.11
CA GLN A 385 -20.41 11.78 -11.15
C GLN A 385 -19.49 11.99 -12.36
N SER A 386 -20.10 12.15 -13.53
CA SER A 386 -19.36 12.61 -14.71
C SER A 386 -18.79 14.01 -14.48
N PRO A 387 -17.62 14.33 -15.02
CA PRO A 387 -17.15 15.70 -15.03
C PRO A 387 -18.12 16.60 -15.81
N THR A 388 -18.27 17.83 -15.37
CA THR A 388 -19.02 18.86 -16.10
C THR A 388 -18.09 20.01 -16.45
N PHE A 389 -18.29 20.58 -17.65
CA PHE A 389 -17.49 21.67 -18.16
C PHE A 389 -18.38 22.88 -18.49
N ASP A 390 -17.83 24.08 -18.43
CA ASP A 390 -18.48 25.28 -18.95
C ASP A 390 -18.41 25.35 -20.49
N ASP A 391 -19.04 26.39 -21.09
CA ASP A 391 -19.03 26.61 -22.53
C ASP A 391 -17.64 26.89 -23.11
N ALA A 392 -16.68 27.25 -22.27
CA ALA A 392 -15.27 27.43 -22.63
C ALA A 392 -14.43 26.16 -22.50
N GLY A 393 -15.02 25.06 -22.02
CA GLY A 393 -14.35 23.79 -21.78
C GLY A 393 -13.59 23.73 -20.45
N THR A 394 -13.88 24.65 -19.52
CA THR A 394 -13.29 24.64 -18.18
C THR A 394 -14.04 23.65 -17.31
N LEU A 395 -13.31 22.78 -16.59
CA LEU A 395 -13.89 21.81 -15.65
C LEU A 395 -14.61 22.53 -14.49
N LEU A 396 -15.92 22.31 -14.36
CA LEU A 396 -16.75 22.89 -13.29
C LEU A 396 -16.88 21.96 -12.10
N THR A 397 -17.06 20.66 -12.33
CA THR A 397 -17.22 19.65 -11.29
C THR A 397 -16.61 18.32 -11.73
N GLY A 398 -16.16 17.53 -10.75
CA GLY A 398 -15.54 16.23 -10.99
C GLY A 398 -14.11 16.36 -11.55
N ASN A 399 -13.58 15.24 -11.94
CA ASN A 399 -12.24 15.10 -12.52
C ASN A 399 -12.37 14.34 -13.83
N ALA A 400 -11.72 14.81 -14.90
CA ALA A 400 -11.86 14.23 -16.24
C ALA A 400 -11.50 12.73 -16.29
N ILE A 401 -10.60 12.24 -15.44
CA ILE A 401 -10.26 10.81 -15.38
C ILE A 401 -11.15 10.07 -14.39
N SER A 402 -11.46 10.65 -13.25
CA SER A 402 -12.23 10.01 -12.19
C SER A 402 -13.73 10.00 -12.38
N GLY A 403 -14.23 10.62 -13.47
CA GLY A 403 -15.66 10.65 -13.80
C GLY A 403 -16.22 9.29 -14.19
N SER A 404 -17.54 9.17 -14.11
CA SER A 404 -18.32 7.99 -14.52
C SER A 404 -19.63 8.40 -15.17
N ALA A 405 -19.78 8.16 -16.47
CA ALA A 405 -21.01 8.50 -17.22
C ALA A 405 -22.26 7.76 -16.74
N ASN A 406 -22.10 6.64 -16.07
CA ASN A 406 -23.20 5.85 -15.50
C ASN A 406 -23.21 5.86 -13.96
N ASN A 407 -22.41 6.73 -13.35
CA ASN A 407 -22.24 6.90 -11.89
C ASN A 407 -21.84 5.62 -11.15
N LYS A 408 -21.21 4.64 -11.82
CA LYS A 408 -20.79 3.37 -11.22
C LYS A 408 -19.29 3.39 -10.87
N PRO A 409 -18.91 2.80 -9.73
CA PRO A 409 -17.51 2.70 -9.30
C PRO A 409 -16.72 1.62 -10.05
N SER A 410 -17.38 0.75 -10.79
CA SER A 410 -16.83 -0.54 -11.22
C SER A 410 -15.58 -0.38 -12.07
N SER A 411 -14.46 -0.97 -11.61
CA SER A 411 -13.19 -0.97 -12.33
C SER A 411 -12.53 -2.34 -12.21
N ASN A 412 -12.04 -2.85 -13.36
CA ASN A 412 -11.45 -4.17 -13.48
C ASN A 412 -10.11 -4.10 -14.19
N ALA A 413 -9.05 -4.56 -13.51
CA ALA A 413 -7.68 -4.51 -13.98
C ALA A 413 -6.99 -5.88 -13.88
N PHE A 414 -6.21 -6.21 -14.89
CA PHE A 414 -5.21 -7.27 -14.86
C PHE A 414 -3.83 -6.65 -14.87
N ILE A 415 -2.92 -7.18 -14.06
CA ILE A 415 -1.58 -6.63 -13.91
C ILE A 415 -0.58 -7.77 -14.10
N ILE A 416 0.50 -7.49 -14.82
CA ILE A 416 1.65 -8.38 -14.96
C ILE A 416 2.90 -7.61 -14.57
N GLU A 417 3.74 -8.20 -13.74
CA GLU A 417 5.01 -7.63 -13.31
C GLU A 417 6.11 -8.67 -13.44
N ALA A 418 7.22 -8.28 -14.05
CA ALA A 418 8.44 -9.07 -14.13
C ALA A 418 9.55 -8.35 -13.37
N ASP A 419 10.26 -9.07 -12.51
CA ASP A 419 11.23 -8.54 -11.57
C ASP A 419 12.61 -9.19 -11.71
N TRP A 420 13.64 -8.39 -11.42
CA TRP A 420 15.00 -8.86 -11.21
C TRP A 420 15.56 -8.30 -9.91
N VAL A 421 15.92 -9.22 -8.98
CA VAL A 421 16.48 -8.90 -7.65
C VAL A 421 17.84 -9.60 -7.50
N PRO A 422 18.95 -8.94 -7.93
CA PRO A 422 20.27 -9.60 -7.98
C PRO A 422 20.94 -9.78 -6.62
N PHE A 423 20.63 -8.96 -5.60
CA PHE A 423 21.45 -8.84 -4.40
C PHE A 423 20.80 -9.37 -3.12
N GLY A 424 19.57 -9.82 -3.16
CA GLY A 424 18.83 -10.22 -1.95
C GLY A 424 19.22 -11.56 -1.33
N LYS A 425 20.10 -12.35 -1.98
CA LYS A 425 20.55 -13.67 -1.50
C LYS A 425 21.78 -13.56 -0.63
N ASP A 426 21.94 -14.55 0.25
CA ASP A 426 23.18 -14.72 1.00
C ASP A 426 24.39 -14.90 0.06
N GLY A 427 25.52 -14.29 0.45
CA GLY A 427 26.73 -14.29 -0.35
C GLY A 427 26.68 -13.47 -1.66
N SER A 428 25.56 -12.77 -1.96
CA SER A 428 25.54 -11.84 -3.08
C SER A 428 26.31 -10.55 -2.76
N TRP A 429 26.79 -9.85 -3.81
CA TRP A 429 27.64 -8.68 -3.66
C TRP A 429 27.03 -7.55 -2.78
N GLY A 430 25.72 -7.37 -2.82
CA GLY A 430 25.03 -6.34 -2.03
C GLY A 430 24.60 -6.80 -0.64
N SER A 431 24.53 -8.11 -0.40
CA SER A 431 23.98 -8.66 0.84
C SER A 431 24.97 -8.54 2.02
N PRO A 432 24.49 -8.20 3.20
CA PRO A 432 23.14 -7.79 3.59
C PRO A 432 22.88 -6.28 3.45
N TRP A 433 23.84 -5.52 2.93
CA TRP A 433 23.96 -4.06 3.02
C TRP A 433 23.12 -3.28 2.02
N ALA A 434 22.87 -3.86 0.85
CA ALA A 434 22.07 -3.24 -0.19
C ALA A 434 21.29 -4.29 -0.97
N ASN A 435 20.13 -3.91 -1.44
CA ASN A 435 19.32 -4.70 -2.34
C ASN A 435 18.74 -3.83 -3.45
N LEU A 436 18.54 -4.41 -4.61
CA LEU A 436 17.99 -3.75 -5.79
C LEU A 436 16.89 -4.62 -6.39
N LYS A 437 15.75 -4.02 -6.70
CA LYS A 437 14.70 -4.61 -7.52
C LYS A 437 14.52 -3.74 -8.77
N LEU A 438 14.67 -4.33 -9.93
CA LEU A 438 14.27 -3.75 -11.21
C LEU A 438 12.98 -4.42 -11.65
N GLY A 439 11.97 -3.64 -11.99
CA GLY A 439 10.66 -4.16 -12.36
C GLY A 439 10.11 -3.54 -13.64
N ILE A 440 9.35 -4.36 -14.36
CA ILE A 440 8.50 -3.98 -15.48
C ILE A 440 7.10 -4.40 -15.13
N GLN A 441 6.18 -3.46 -15.00
CA GLN A 441 4.79 -3.70 -14.67
C GLN A 441 3.90 -3.15 -15.79
N TYR A 442 2.88 -3.92 -16.17
CA TYR A 442 1.85 -3.48 -17.09
C TYR A 442 0.47 -3.71 -16.50
N THR A 443 -0.30 -2.63 -16.39
CA THR A 443 -1.70 -2.65 -15.95
C THR A 443 -2.63 -2.53 -17.13
N LEU A 444 -3.54 -3.48 -17.29
CA LEU A 444 -4.56 -3.55 -18.33
C LEU A 444 -5.94 -3.37 -17.71
N TYR A 445 -6.62 -2.27 -18.03
CA TYR A 445 -8.00 -2.04 -17.63
C TYR A 445 -8.97 -2.54 -18.68
N THR A 446 -9.85 -3.45 -18.30
CA THR A 446 -11.00 -3.88 -19.13
C THR A 446 -12.26 -3.07 -18.82
N GLN A 447 -12.31 -2.48 -17.63
CA GLN A 447 -13.34 -1.56 -17.15
C GLN A 447 -12.69 -0.52 -16.24
N PHE A 448 -13.14 0.73 -16.37
CA PHE A 448 -12.69 1.83 -15.53
C PHE A 448 -13.88 2.73 -15.21
N ASN A 449 -14.09 3.04 -13.93
CA ASN A 449 -15.19 3.88 -13.45
C ASN A 449 -16.55 3.61 -14.14
N GLY A 450 -16.96 2.34 -14.18
CA GLY A 450 -18.27 1.92 -14.70
C GLY A 450 -18.34 1.52 -16.16
N GLY A 451 -17.30 1.78 -16.99
CA GLY A 451 -17.34 1.49 -18.42
C GLY A 451 -16.04 0.98 -19.02
N GLY A 452 -16.15 0.25 -20.14
CA GLY A 452 -15.00 -0.14 -20.95
C GLY A 452 -14.69 0.88 -22.05
N LYS A 453 -15.73 1.56 -22.54
CA LYS A 453 -15.66 2.61 -23.58
C LYS A 453 -16.39 3.84 -23.10
N ASN A 454 -15.86 5.01 -23.44
CA ASN A 454 -16.45 6.31 -23.10
C ASN A 454 -16.97 6.35 -21.66
N TYR A 455 -16.14 5.88 -20.72
CA TYR A 455 -16.57 5.68 -19.33
C TYR A 455 -16.84 7.01 -18.60
N ASP A 456 -16.14 8.07 -19.01
CA ASP A 456 -16.27 9.43 -18.47
C ASP A 456 -17.40 10.24 -19.12
N GLY A 457 -17.94 9.77 -20.26
CA GLY A 457 -18.92 10.49 -21.07
C GLY A 457 -18.30 11.44 -22.11
N PHE A 458 -16.98 11.62 -22.14
CA PHE A 458 -16.23 12.54 -23.00
C PHE A 458 -15.27 11.83 -23.96
N GLY A 459 -15.36 10.51 -24.07
CA GLY A 459 -14.65 9.73 -25.07
C GLY A 459 -13.50 8.89 -24.52
N ARG A 460 -13.13 9.02 -23.24
CA ARG A 460 -12.04 8.24 -22.65
C ARG A 460 -12.47 6.79 -22.41
N ASN A 461 -11.67 5.84 -22.85
CA ASN A 461 -11.90 4.41 -22.67
C ASN A 461 -11.07 3.85 -21.51
N ALA A 462 -11.45 2.72 -20.98
CA ALA A 462 -10.69 2.03 -19.94
C ALA A 462 -9.23 1.79 -20.38
N GLY A 463 -9.03 1.36 -21.63
CA GLY A 463 -7.69 1.11 -22.19
C GLY A 463 -6.80 2.35 -22.32
N ASP A 464 -7.37 3.55 -22.31
CA ASP A 464 -6.59 4.80 -22.31
C ASP A 464 -5.82 5.00 -20.99
N ASN A 465 -6.22 4.29 -19.93
CA ASN A 465 -5.58 4.28 -18.63
C ASN A 465 -4.61 3.08 -18.44
N ASN A 466 -4.45 2.22 -19.46
CA ASN A 466 -3.45 1.16 -19.39
C ASN A 466 -2.07 1.75 -19.16
N THR A 467 -1.30 1.16 -18.25
CA THR A 467 -0.06 1.77 -17.78
C THR A 467 1.11 0.81 -17.89
N LEU A 468 2.17 1.25 -18.55
CA LEU A 468 3.49 0.65 -18.46
C LEU A 468 4.28 1.43 -17.39
N PHE A 469 4.74 0.71 -16.38
CA PHE A 469 5.54 1.22 -15.28
C PHE A 469 6.87 0.47 -15.22
N LEU A 470 7.96 1.17 -15.49
CA LEU A 470 9.32 0.65 -15.34
C LEU A 470 9.91 1.25 -14.08
N PHE A 471 10.49 0.45 -13.21
CA PHE A 471 11.02 0.99 -11.97
C PHE A 471 12.34 0.36 -11.53
N ALA A 472 13.09 1.15 -10.78
CA ALA A 472 14.26 0.73 -10.04
C ALA A 472 14.06 1.10 -8.57
N TRP A 473 14.05 0.09 -7.71
CA TRP A 473 13.86 0.24 -6.28
C TRP A 473 15.09 -0.29 -5.55
N MET A 474 15.84 0.62 -4.95
CA MET A 474 17.05 0.32 -4.20
C MET A 474 16.81 0.57 -2.71
N ALA A 475 17.26 -0.36 -1.86
CA ALA A 475 17.26 -0.25 -0.42
C ALA A 475 18.70 -0.43 0.11
N PHE A 476 19.11 0.36 1.09
CA PHE A 476 20.46 0.37 1.66
C PHE A 476 20.50 0.93 3.08
#